data_b3a4f18c248908572a15561d2310f164
#
_entry.id   b3a4f18c248908572a15561d2310f164
#
_cell.length_a   1.000
_cell.length_b   1.000
_cell.length_c   1.000
_cell.angle_alpha   90.00
_cell.angle_beta   90.00
_cell.angle_gamma   90.00
#
_symmetry.space_group_name_H-M   'P 1'
#
loop_
_entity.id
_entity.type
_entity.pdbx_description
1 polymer ?
#
loop_
_entity_poly.entity_id
_entity_poly.type
_entity_poly.pdbx_seq_one_letter_code
_entity_poly.pdbx_strand_id
1 'polypeptide(L)'
;DLRPGPGNLANDHPTPRVVPHTDEARALLVELRRAAEDAYGEAEARRDAVATTVWGRASEQTRKLALLYAVSENHQEPAIGVEAVRWASRLVMHQTRRMLFMAANHAAETPFDELALRAMRKIREAPNGALPHSVLLKRMKMDSRSFHDLVDTLVQRGDVLVESESTAGRSALIYRLAEKEGEGRVKEEGAKCGL
;
A
#
# COMPACT_ATOMS: atom_id res chain seq x y z
N ASP A 1 21.52 -17.36 -31.83
CA ASP A 1 22.87 -16.82 -32.06
C ASP A 1 22.98 -15.41 -31.52
N LEU A 2 23.35 -15.29 -30.26
CA LEU A 2 23.76 -14.02 -29.67
C LEU A 2 25.17 -13.70 -30.22
N ARG A 3 25.23 -13.02 -31.34
CA ARG A 3 26.48 -12.44 -31.80
C ARG A 3 26.92 -11.41 -30.75
N PRO A 4 28.13 -11.49 -30.20
CA PRO A 4 28.65 -10.43 -29.35
C PRO A 4 28.76 -9.18 -30.23
N GLY A 5 27.85 -8.23 -30.06
CA GLY A 5 27.94 -6.92 -30.67
C GLY A 5 29.14 -6.15 -30.10
N PRO A 6 29.66 -5.15 -30.81
CA PRO A 6 30.66 -4.25 -30.28
C PRO A 6 30.07 -3.62 -28.99
N GLY A 7 30.82 -3.61 -27.91
CA GLY A 7 30.36 -3.23 -26.56
C GLY A 7 29.93 -1.77 -26.39
N ASN A 8 29.70 -1.04 -27.46
CA ASN A 8 29.16 0.32 -27.49
C ASN A 8 27.85 0.35 -28.29
N LEU A 9 26.71 0.39 -27.60
CA LEU A 9 25.37 0.52 -28.17
C LEU A 9 25.08 1.93 -28.73
N ALA A 10 26.01 2.88 -28.63
CA ALA A 10 25.77 4.25 -29.06
C ALA A 10 25.52 4.38 -30.59
N ASN A 11 26.00 3.43 -31.39
CA ASN A 11 25.84 3.39 -32.84
C ASN A 11 24.83 2.31 -33.32
N ASP A 12 24.24 1.56 -32.40
CA ASP A 12 23.29 0.52 -32.72
C ASP A 12 21.86 1.09 -32.52
N HIS A 13 21.14 1.26 -33.62
CA HIS A 13 19.75 1.72 -33.63
C HIS A 13 18.86 0.52 -34.00
N PRO A 14 18.56 -0.38 -33.03
CA PRO A 14 17.73 -1.53 -33.32
C PRO A 14 16.34 -1.09 -33.76
N THR A 15 15.83 -1.69 -34.84
CA THR A 15 14.44 -1.47 -35.26
C THR A 15 13.49 -2.07 -34.21
N PRO A 16 12.61 -1.26 -33.58
CA PRO A 16 11.68 -1.76 -32.59
C PRO A 16 10.75 -2.81 -33.17
N ARG A 17 10.64 -3.94 -32.49
CA ARG A 17 9.67 -4.98 -32.85
C ARG A 17 8.39 -4.80 -32.04
N VAL A 18 7.25 -4.71 -32.72
CA VAL A 18 5.94 -4.67 -32.06
C VAL A 18 5.52 -6.10 -31.75
N VAL A 19 5.22 -6.37 -30.45
CA VAL A 19 4.70 -7.64 -29.99
C VAL A 19 3.17 -7.58 -29.98
N PRO A 20 2.47 -8.43 -30.73
CA PRO A 20 1.02 -8.41 -30.78
C PRO A 20 0.39 -8.95 -29.50
N HIS A 21 -0.86 -8.56 -29.24
CA HIS A 21 -1.71 -9.12 -28.19
C HIS A 21 -2.74 -10.04 -28.83
N THR A 22 -3.13 -11.12 -28.16
CA THR A 22 -4.37 -11.82 -28.51
C THR A 22 -5.58 -10.95 -28.19
N ASP A 23 -6.72 -11.19 -28.84
CA ASP A 23 -7.92 -10.37 -28.61
C ASP A 23 -8.43 -10.49 -27.16
N GLU A 24 -8.35 -11.67 -26.58
CA GLU A 24 -8.71 -11.92 -25.17
C GLU A 24 -7.75 -11.20 -24.22
N ALA A 25 -6.45 -11.21 -24.50
CA ALA A 25 -5.46 -10.49 -23.71
C ALA A 25 -5.70 -8.97 -23.77
N ARG A 26 -6.07 -8.47 -24.95
CA ARG A 26 -6.41 -7.06 -25.14
C ARG A 26 -7.65 -6.67 -24.34
N ALA A 27 -8.71 -7.49 -24.39
CA ALA A 27 -9.93 -7.26 -23.61
C ALA A 27 -9.62 -7.20 -22.10
N LEU A 28 -8.85 -8.16 -21.60
CA LEU A 28 -8.46 -8.21 -20.19
C LEU A 28 -7.60 -6.99 -19.78
N LEU A 29 -6.68 -6.53 -20.63
CA LEU A 29 -5.90 -5.31 -20.37
C LEU A 29 -6.77 -4.06 -20.30
N VAL A 30 -7.85 -3.97 -21.09
CA VAL A 30 -8.81 -2.86 -21.01
C VAL A 30 -9.58 -2.89 -19.70
N GLU A 31 -10.02 -4.06 -19.24
CA GLU A 31 -10.69 -4.21 -17.93
C GLU A 31 -9.78 -3.82 -16.76
N LEU A 32 -8.54 -4.31 -16.77
CA LEU A 32 -7.54 -3.98 -15.75
C LEU A 32 -7.19 -2.49 -15.73
N ARG A 33 -7.14 -1.86 -16.90
CA ARG A 33 -6.93 -0.43 -17.02
C ARG A 33 -8.07 0.35 -16.37
N ARG A 34 -9.33 0.00 -16.67
CA ARG A 34 -10.51 0.64 -16.06
C ARG A 34 -10.50 0.51 -14.55
N ALA A 35 -10.25 -0.70 -14.03
CA ALA A 35 -10.16 -0.92 -12.59
C ALA A 35 -9.04 -0.09 -11.92
N ALA A 36 -7.91 0.10 -12.59
CA ALA A 36 -6.83 0.96 -12.09
C ALA A 36 -7.19 2.46 -12.15
N GLU A 37 -7.91 2.89 -13.19
CA GLU A 37 -8.42 4.26 -13.35
C GLU A 37 -9.48 4.58 -12.29
N ASP A 38 -10.38 3.64 -11.97
CA ASP A 38 -11.38 3.78 -10.91
C ASP A 38 -10.70 3.93 -9.53
N ALA A 39 -9.74 3.06 -9.21
CA ALA A 39 -8.97 3.14 -7.98
C ALA A 39 -8.12 4.43 -7.88
N TYR A 40 -7.61 4.92 -9.01
CA TYR A 40 -6.94 6.22 -9.08
C TYR A 40 -7.92 7.36 -8.76
N GLY A 41 -9.11 7.38 -9.36
CA GLY A 41 -10.14 8.40 -9.11
C GLY A 41 -10.60 8.42 -7.66
N GLU A 42 -10.77 7.24 -7.03
CA GLU A 42 -11.06 7.16 -5.60
C GLU A 42 -9.94 7.72 -4.72
N ALA A 43 -8.68 7.44 -5.07
CA ALA A 43 -7.53 7.98 -4.36
C ALA A 43 -7.43 9.51 -4.50
N GLU A 44 -7.69 10.03 -5.70
CA GLU A 44 -7.73 11.47 -5.97
C GLU A 44 -8.85 12.17 -5.17
N ALA A 45 -10.04 11.59 -5.12
CA ALA A 45 -11.16 12.10 -4.34
C ALA A 45 -10.83 12.18 -2.83
N ARG A 46 -10.05 11.23 -2.31
CA ARG A 46 -9.55 11.22 -0.92
C ARG A 46 -8.30 12.08 -0.72
N ARG A 47 -7.75 12.70 -1.77
CA ARG A 47 -6.49 13.45 -1.76
C ARG A 47 -5.29 12.61 -1.24
N ASP A 48 -5.30 11.33 -1.54
CA ASP A 48 -4.22 10.40 -1.19
C ASP A 48 -3.14 10.42 -2.29
N ALA A 49 -2.14 11.27 -2.12
CA ALA A 49 -1.07 11.47 -3.10
C ALA A 49 -0.25 10.19 -3.35
N VAL A 50 -0.08 9.35 -2.33
CA VAL A 50 0.66 8.09 -2.46
C VAL A 50 -0.14 7.11 -3.29
N ALA A 51 -1.42 6.91 -2.96
CA ALA A 51 -2.29 6.00 -3.70
C ALA A 51 -2.46 6.45 -5.15
N THR A 52 -2.66 7.74 -5.40
CA THR A 52 -2.72 8.33 -6.75
C THR A 52 -1.48 8.00 -7.57
N THR A 53 -0.28 8.20 -6.99
CA THR A 53 0.99 7.89 -7.65
C THR A 53 1.13 6.40 -7.98
N VAL A 54 0.76 5.53 -7.06
CA VAL A 54 0.92 4.07 -7.22
C VAL A 54 -0.07 3.52 -8.23
N TRP A 55 -1.35 3.90 -8.15
CA TRP A 55 -2.40 3.45 -9.09
C TRP A 55 -2.18 3.97 -10.50
N GLY A 56 -1.69 5.21 -10.67
CA GLY A 56 -1.39 5.79 -11.97
C GLY A 56 -0.38 4.99 -12.80
N ARG A 57 0.42 4.13 -12.16
CA ARG A 57 1.42 3.29 -12.84
C ARG A 57 1.02 1.83 -13.01
N ALA A 58 -0.05 1.37 -12.36
CA ALA A 58 -0.42 -0.04 -12.33
C ALA A 58 -0.66 -0.64 -13.72
N SER A 59 -1.39 0.08 -14.59
CA SER A 59 -1.69 -0.36 -15.95
C SER A 59 -0.44 -0.46 -16.83
N GLU A 60 0.45 0.52 -16.75
CA GLU A 60 1.72 0.53 -17.49
C GLU A 60 2.63 -0.63 -17.06
N GLN A 61 2.78 -0.83 -15.76
CA GLN A 61 3.60 -1.92 -15.21
C GLN A 61 3.06 -3.28 -15.61
N THR A 62 1.73 -3.46 -15.60
CA THR A 62 1.10 -4.72 -16.03
C THR A 62 1.46 -5.03 -17.48
N ARG A 63 1.39 -4.05 -18.37
CA ARG A 63 1.75 -4.24 -19.80
C ARG A 63 3.22 -4.59 -19.99
N LYS A 64 4.12 -3.90 -19.28
CA LYS A 64 5.56 -4.18 -19.35
C LYS A 64 5.89 -5.58 -18.87
N LEU A 65 5.29 -6.02 -17.76
CA LEU A 65 5.52 -7.37 -17.25
C LEU A 65 4.89 -8.45 -18.14
N ALA A 66 3.72 -8.21 -18.70
CA ALA A 66 3.10 -9.13 -19.65
C ALA A 66 3.97 -9.29 -20.93
N LEU A 67 4.59 -8.21 -21.40
CA LEU A 67 5.54 -8.25 -22.51
C LEU A 67 6.78 -9.09 -22.15
N LEU A 68 7.37 -8.86 -20.98
CA LEU A 68 8.54 -9.63 -20.51
C LEU A 68 8.20 -11.12 -20.40
N TYR A 69 7.02 -11.45 -19.88
CA TYR A 69 6.55 -12.82 -19.81
C TYR A 69 6.44 -13.45 -21.20
N ALA A 70 5.76 -12.79 -22.14
CA ALA A 70 5.58 -13.29 -23.51
C ALA A 70 6.92 -13.52 -24.24
N VAL A 71 7.88 -12.59 -24.08
CA VAL A 71 9.22 -12.75 -24.65
C VAL A 71 10.00 -13.89 -23.98
N SER A 72 9.81 -14.12 -22.69
CA SER A 72 10.46 -15.23 -21.98
C SER A 72 9.92 -16.60 -22.41
N GLU A 73 8.64 -16.68 -22.80
CA GLU A 73 8.05 -17.91 -23.34
C GLU A 73 8.49 -18.20 -24.77
N ASN A 74 8.48 -17.20 -25.63
CA ASN A 74 8.90 -17.34 -27.02
C ASN A 74 9.59 -16.05 -27.50
N HIS A 75 10.91 -16.05 -27.47
CA HIS A 75 11.69 -14.89 -27.92
C HIS A 75 11.72 -14.67 -29.43
N GLN A 76 11.45 -15.71 -30.22
CA GLN A 76 11.46 -15.63 -31.69
C GLN A 76 10.18 -15.01 -32.22
N GLU A 77 9.04 -15.46 -31.73
CA GLU A 77 7.70 -14.99 -32.11
C GLU A 77 6.84 -14.71 -30.86
N PRO A 78 7.18 -13.69 -30.10
CA PRO A 78 6.43 -13.38 -28.89
C PRO A 78 5.04 -12.86 -29.20
N ALA A 79 4.04 -13.33 -28.44
CA ALA A 79 2.68 -12.80 -28.44
C ALA A 79 2.16 -12.70 -27.01
N ILE A 80 1.57 -11.56 -26.66
CA ILE A 80 1.03 -11.36 -25.32
C ILE A 80 -0.33 -12.06 -25.23
N GLY A 81 -0.36 -13.22 -24.57
CA GLY A 81 -1.55 -14.02 -24.31
C GLY A 81 -2.20 -13.67 -22.96
N VAL A 82 -3.36 -14.29 -22.69
CA VAL A 82 -4.15 -14.09 -21.47
C VAL A 82 -3.35 -14.46 -20.22
N GLU A 83 -2.57 -15.55 -20.25
CA GLU A 83 -1.79 -16.00 -19.08
C GLU A 83 -0.69 -14.99 -18.72
N ALA A 84 -0.01 -14.40 -19.69
CA ALA A 84 0.96 -13.34 -19.49
C ALA A 84 0.31 -12.14 -18.75
N VAL A 85 -0.89 -11.73 -19.22
CA VAL A 85 -1.63 -10.62 -18.60
C VAL A 85 -2.11 -10.97 -17.19
N ARG A 86 -2.65 -12.18 -16.98
CA ARG A 86 -3.09 -12.64 -15.65
C ARG A 86 -1.95 -12.69 -14.64
N TRP A 87 -0.83 -13.26 -15.03
CA TRP A 87 0.36 -13.31 -14.18
C TRP A 87 0.85 -11.91 -13.83
N ALA A 88 1.02 -11.05 -14.84
CA ALA A 88 1.49 -9.68 -14.64
C ALA A 88 0.55 -8.87 -13.75
N SER A 89 -0.77 -8.99 -13.95
CA SER A 89 -1.76 -8.27 -13.15
C SER A 89 -1.74 -8.72 -11.70
N ARG A 90 -1.68 -10.03 -11.43
CA ARG A 90 -1.59 -10.56 -10.06
C ARG A 90 -0.37 -10.01 -9.32
N LEU A 91 0.79 -10.00 -9.99
CA LEU A 91 2.03 -9.48 -9.41
C LEU A 91 1.93 -7.98 -9.14
N VAL A 92 1.48 -7.18 -10.12
CA VAL A 92 1.34 -5.73 -9.96
C VAL A 92 0.34 -5.39 -8.88
N MET A 93 -0.84 -6.02 -8.86
CA MET A 93 -1.87 -5.77 -7.85
C MET A 93 -1.40 -6.15 -6.44
N HIS A 94 -0.67 -7.27 -6.31
CA HIS A 94 -0.06 -7.64 -5.03
C HIS A 94 0.95 -6.59 -4.55
N GLN A 95 1.86 -6.16 -5.42
CA GLN A 95 2.86 -5.15 -5.09
C GLN A 95 2.22 -3.78 -4.80
N THR A 96 1.23 -3.37 -5.58
CA THR A 96 0.48 -2.13 -5.37
C THR A 96 -0.15 -2.10 -3.98
N ARG A 97 -0.89 -3.16 -3.61
CA ARG A 97 -1.51 -3.26 -2.27
C ARG A 97 -0.47 -3.26 -1.16
N ARG A 98 0.65 -3.97 -1.36
CA ARG A 98 1.76 -3.98 -0.40
C ARG A 98 2.38 -2.60 -0.24
N MET A 99 2.64 -1.87 -1.33
CA MET A 99 3.18 -0.51 -1.28
C MET A 99 2.24 0.45 -0.55
N LEU A 100 0.94 0.40 -0.82
CA LEU A 100 -0.05 1.21 -0.13
C LEU A 100 -0.12 0.89 1.36
N PHE A 101 -0.10 -0.40 1.72
CA PHE A 101 -0.04 -0.84 3.11
C PHE A 101 1.23 -0.32 3.81
N MET A 102 2.38 -0.44 3.16
CA MET A 102 3.65 0.05 3.71
C MET A 102 3.65 1.58 3.86
N ALA A 103 3.13 2.30 2.87
CA ALA A 103 3.01 3.76 2.94
C ALA A 103 2.09 4.19 4.09
N ALA A 104 0.92 3.59 4.21
CA ALA A 104 -0.03 3.90 5.29
C ALA A 104 0.53 3.61 6.70
N ASN A 105 1.42 2.62 6.84
CA ASN A 105 1.92 2.19 8.15
C ASN A 105 3.34 2.68 8.47
N HIS A 106 4.12 3.11 7.47
CA HIS A 106 5.55 3.39 7.63
C HIS A 106 6.04 4.68 6.95
N ALA A 107 5.23 5.33 6.11
CA ALA A 107 5.62 6.60 5.51
C ALA A 107 5.45 7.73 6.52
N ALA A 108 6.57 8.25 7.01
CA ALA A 108 6.62 9.45 7.81
C ALA A 108 7.28 10.55 6.97
N GLU A 109 6.63 11.70 6.86
CA GLU A 109 7.17 12.84 6.12
C GLU A 109 8.22 13.61 6.96
N THR A 110 8.10 13.53 8.28
CA THR A 110 8.98 14.20 9.23
C THR A 110 9.39 13.26 10.37
N PRO A 111 10.49 13.56 11.12
CA PRO A 111 10.83 12.83 12.33
C PRO A 111 9.70 12.81 13.38
N PHE A 112 8.87 13.86 13.40
CA PHE A 112 7.69 13.91 14.25
C PHE A 112 6.62 12.90 13.81
N ASP A 113 6.35 12.80 12.50
CA ASP A 113 5.38 11.83 11.96
C ASP A 113 5.85 10.39 12.17
N GLU A 114 7.16 10.14 12.15
CA GLU A 114 7.71 8.82 12.52
C GLU A 114 7.39 8.47 13.97
N LEU A 115 7.56 9.41 14.91
CA LEU A 115 7.20 9.23 16.30
C LEU A 115 5.69 9.06 16.49
N ALA A 116 4.88 9.82 15.75
CA ALA A 116 3.42 9.73 15.74
C ALA A 116 2.94 8.34 15.28
N LEU A 117 3.42 7.88 14.12
CA LEU A 117 3.10 6.55 13.60
C LEU A 117 3.55 5.44 14.54
N ARG A 118 4.74 5.60 15.17
CA ARG A 118 5.25 4.66 16.17
C ARG A 118 4.38 4.60 17.42
N ALA A 119 3.87 5.73 17.90
CA ALA A 119 2.96 5.79 19.05
C ALA A 119 1.62 5.12 18.71
N MET A 120 1.00 5.49 17.59
CA MET A 120 -0.26 4.91 17.12
C MET A 120 -0.17 3.40 16.92
N ARG A 121 0.93 2.90 16.33
CA ARG A 121 1.16 1.47 16.17
C ARG A 121 1.21 0.75 17.53
N LYS A 122 1.90 1.31 18.52
CA LYS A 122 1.99 0.72 19.87
C LYS A 122 0.64 0.67 20.58
N ILE A 123 -0.23 1.65 20.35
CA ILE A 123 -1.59 1.66 20.86
C ILE A 123 -2.42 0.57 20.17
N ARG A 124 -2.32 0.46 18.84
CA ARG A 124 -3.04 -0.55 18.03
C ARG A 124 -2.67 -1.98 18.40
N GLU A 125 -1.39 -2.23 18.67
CA GLU A 125 -0.86 -3.56 19.06
C GLU A 125 -1.14 -3.92 20.54
N ALA A 126 -1.71 -3.00 21.29
CA ALA A 126 -2.01 -3.26 22.70
C ALA A 126 -3.27 -4.12 22.87
N PRO A 127 -3.34 -4.93 23.93
CA PRO A 127 -4.58 -5.60 24.30
C PRO A 127 -5.72 -4.56 24.42
N ASN A 128 -6.86 -4.83 23.80
CA ASN A 128 -8.03 -3.94 23.75
C ASN A 128 -7.80 -2.59 23.01
N GLY A 129 -6.72 -2.44 22.22
CA GLY A 129 -6.44 -1.21 21.47
C GLY A 129 -6.23 0.02 22.35
N ALA A 130 -5.81 -0.17 23.61
CA ALA A 130 -5.66 0.89 24.60
C ALA A 130 -4.38 0.75 25.39
N LEU A 131 -3.71 1.88 25.70
CA LEU A 131 -2.50 1.91 26.53
C LEU A 131 -2.55 3.00 27.59
N PRO A 132 -2.21 2.67 28.86
CA PRO A 132 -1.98 3.66 29.91
C PRO A 132 -0.79 4.57 29.59
N HIS A 133 -0.87 5.84 30.03
CA HIS A 133 0.17 6.86 29.85
C HIS A 133 1.57 6.36 30.21
N SER A 134 1.74 5.79 31.39
CA SER A 134 3.04 5.32 31.88
C SER A 134 3.63 4.20 31.02
N VAL A 135 2.76 3.33 30.48
CA VAL A 135 3.17 2.21 29.61
C VAL A 135 3.59 2.73 28.25
N LEU A 136 2.81 3.65 27.67
CA LEU A 136 3.12 4.22 26.36
C LEU A 136 4.41 5.04 26.43
N LEU A 137 4.59 5.91 27.42
CA LEU A 137 5.80 6.68 27.65
C LEU A 137 7.05 5.76 27.74
N LYS A 138 6.97 4.70 28.55
CA LYS A 138 8.07 3.73 28.69
C LYS A 138 8.38 3.02 27.35
N ARG A 139 7.35 2.66 26.58
CA ARG A 139 7.52 1.98 25.27
C ARG A 139 8.08 2.92 24.20
N MET A 140 7.81 4.22 24.29
CA MET A 140 8.32 5.22 23.36
C MET A 140 9.80 5.54 23.59
N LYS A 141 10.34 5.32 24.81
CA LYS A 141 11.73 5.59 25.19
C LYS A 141 12.15 7.03 24.90
N MET A 142 11.31 7.99 25.23
CA MET A 142 11.54 9.42 25.04
C MET A 142 11.34 10.15 26.38
N ASP A 143 11.82 11.39 26.47
CA ASP A 143 11.62 12.22 27.65
C ASP A 143 10.14 12.64 27.78
N SER A 144 9.74 13.00 29.02
CA SER A 144 8.35 13.31 29.34
C SER A 144 7.81 14.52 28.57
N ARG A 145 8.64 15.55 28.32
CA ARG A 145 8.21 16.78 27.67
C ARG A 145 7.91 16.49 26.20
N SER A 146 8.85 15.89 25.47
CA SER A 146 8.66 15.51 24.08
C SER A 146 7.49 14.52 23.88
N PHE A 147 7.26 13.66 24.89
CA PHE A 147 6.11 12.76 24.89
C PHE A 147 4.78 13.51 25.05
N HIS A 148 4.69 14.50 25.93
CA HIS A 148 3.49 15.33 26.07
C HIS A 148 3.20 16.09 24.77
N ASP A 149 4.21 16.76 24.18
CA ASP A 149 4.07 17.50 22.93
C ASP A 149 3.57 16.59 21.79
N LEU A 150 4.07 15.36 21.73
CA LEU A 150 3.63 14.34 20.76
C LEU A 150 2.16 13.96 20.98
N VAL A 151 1.80 13.61 22.21
CA VAL A 151 0.44 13.17 22.52
C VAL A 151 -0.57 14.29 22.33
N ASP A 152 -0.26 15.50 22.78
CA ASP A 152 -1.13 16.68 22.61
C ASP A 152 -1.39 16.95 21.12
N THR A 153 -0.37 16.83 20.29
CA THR A 153 -0.54 16.96 18.83
C THR A 153 -1.41 15.87 18.25
N LEU A 154 -1.24 14.61 18.66
CA LEU A 154 -2.07 13.48 18.20
C LEU A 154 -3.54 13.64 18.61
N VAL A 155 -3.78 14.17 19.80
CA VAL A 155 -5.14 14.47 20.30
C VAL A 155 -5.75 15.64 19.51
N GLN A 156 -5.00 16.71 19.27
CA GLN A 156 -5.46 17.85 18.46
C GLN A 156 -5.76 17.47 17.01
N ARG A 157 -4.99 16.53 16.45
CA ARG A 157 -5.26 15.96 15.11
C ARG A 157 -6.45 15.01 15.08
N GLY A 158 -6.97 14.61 16.23
CA GLY A 158 -8.04 13.62 16.34
C GLY A 158 -7.59 12.20 16.01
N ASP A 159 -6.29 11.89 16.05
CA ASP A 159 -5.76 10.55 15.82
C ASP A 159 -5.83 9.66 17.07
N VAL A 160 -5.78 10.27 18.26
CA VAL A 160 -5.80 9.61 19.57
C VAL A 160 -6.86 10.25 20.47
N LEU A 161 -7.61 9.39 21.17
CA LEU A 161 -8.53 9.78 22.24
C LEU A 161 -7.87 9.53 23.60
N VAL A 162 -8.14 10.42 24.56
CA VAL A 162 -7.66 10.31 25.94
C VAL A 162 -8.87 10.03 26.84
N GLU A 163 -8.84 8.89 27.51
CA GLU A 163 -9.82 8.53 28.51
C GLU A 163 -9.18 8.57 29.90
N SER A 164 -9.94 8.99 30.89
CA SER A 164 -9.52 8.95 32.30
C SER A 164 -10.22 7.80 32.99
N GLU A 165 -9.46 6.80 33.40
CA GLU A 165 -9.97 5.67 34.17
C GLU A 165 -9.66 5.88 35.65
N SER A 166 -10.73 5.88 36.47
CA SER A 166 -10.58 5.98 37.94
C SER A 166 -10.25 4.59 38.50
N THR A 167 -8.99 4.43 38.92
CA THR A 167 -8.57 3.26 39.68
C THR A 167 -8.52 3.65 41.18
N ALA A 168 -8.67 2.65 42.08
CA ALA A 168 -8.70 2.87 43.53
C ALA A 168 -7.46 3.66 44.02
N GLY A 169 -7.51 5.01 43.97
CA GLY A 169 -6.52 5.93 44.52
C GLY A 169 -5.81 6.86 43.52
N ARG A 170 -5.84 6.65 42.19
CA ARG A 170 -5.29 7.59 41.19
C ARG A 170 -6.04 7.43 39.86
N SER A 171 -6.35 8.55 39.19
CA SER A 171 -6.81 8.51 37.82
C SER A 171 -5.68 8.18 36.85
N ALA A 172 -5.86 7.17 36.01
CA ALA A 172 -4.93 6.81 34.99
C ALA A 172 -5.42 7.35 33.63
N LEU A 173 -4.55 8.02 32.89
CA LEU A 173 -4.84 8.41 31.50
C LEU A 173 -4.59 7.21 30.59
N ILE A 174 -5.57 6.91 29.75
CA ILE A 174 -5.52 5.82 28.77
C ILE A 174 -5.67 6.41 27.37
N TYR A 175 -4.83 5.96 26.46
CA TYR A 175 -4.83 6.38 25.06
C TYR A 175 -5.44 5.29 24.18
N ARG A 176 -6.39 5.69 23.31
CA ARG A 176 -7.00 4.87 22.26
C ARG A 176 -6.86 5.54 20.91
N LEU A 177 -6.84 4.77 19.85
CA LEU A 177 -6.97 5.34 18.51
C LEU A 177 -8.39 5.81 18.28
N ALA A 178 -8.55 6.99 17.67
CA ALA A 178 -9.85 7.43 17.20
C ALA A 178 -10.28 6.54 16.01
N GLU A 179 -11.53 6.07 16.03
CA GLU A 179 -12.11 5.39 14.87
C GLU A 179 -12.29 6.42 13.77
N LYS A 180 -11.49 6.35 12.70
CA LYS A 180 -11.77 7.13 11.48
C LYS A 180 -12.98 6.48 10.82
N GLU A 181 -14.09 7.19 10.73
CA GLU A 181 -15.25 6.79 9.92
C GLU A 181 -14.78 6.55 8.49
N GLY A 182 -14.63 5.27 8.09
CA GLY A 182 -14.19 4.90 6.75
C GLY A 182 -13.53 3.53 6.61
N GLU A 183 -13.00 2.92 7.67
CA GLU A 183 -12.54 1.53 7.60
C GLU A 183 -13.71 0.58 7.90
N GLY A 184 -14.48 0.29 6.84
CA GLY A 184 -15.58 -0.66 6.87
C GLY A 184 -15.14 -2.00 7.44
N ARG A 185 -15.75 -2.34 8.56
CA ARG A 185 -15.74 -3.67 9.17
C ARG A 185 -16.19 -4.67 8.10
N VAL A 186 -15.27 -5.36 7.46
CA VAL A 186 -15.58 -6.57 6.70
C VAL A 186 -16.04 -7.59 7.73
N LYS A 187 -17.36 -7.70 7.90
CA LYS A 187 -17.97 -8.84 8.59
C LYS A 187 -17.63 -10.06 7.77
N GLU A 188 -16.83 -10.95 8.33
CA GLU A 188 -16.79 -12.33 7.90
C GLU A 188 -18.18 -12.95 8.15
N GLU A 189 -19.07 -12.83 7.17
CA GLU A 189 -20.23 -13.70 7.09
C GLU A 189 -19.74 -15.06 6.61
N GLY A 190 -19.68 -16.00 7.57
CA GLY A 190 -19.42 -17.40 7.33
C GLY A 190 -20.44 -17.96 6.35
N ALA A 191 -20.03 -18.18 5.12
CA ALA A 191 -20.73 -19.04 4.19
C ALA A 191 -20.55 -20.50 4.62
N LYS A 192 -21.45 -21.00 5.46
CA LYS A 192 -21.81 -22.41 5.47
C LYS A 192 -22.48 -22.72 4.13
N CYS A 193 -21.77 -23.35 3.24
CA CYS A 193 -22.38 -24.06 2.12
C CYS A 193 -22.13 -25.56 2.35
N GLY A 194 -23.15 -26.23 2.80
CA GLY A 194 -23.27 -27.69 2.76
C GLY A 194 -23.76 -28.12 1.37
N LEU A 195 -23.29 -29.30 0.97
CA LEU A 195 -23.57 -30.19 -0.13
C LEU A 195 -22.57 -30.10 -1.28
#